data_2b32ae7a93e6119ca2eceb825547176e
#
_entry.id   2b32ae7a93e6119ca2eceb825547176e
#
_cell.length_a   1.000
_cell.length_b   1.000
_cell.length_c   1.000
_cell.angle_alpha   90.00
_cell.angle_beta   90.00
_cell.angle_gamma   90.00
#
_symmetry.space_group_name_H-M   'P 1'
#
loop_
_entity.id
_entity.type
_entity.pdbx_description
1 polymer ?
#
loop_
_entity_poly.entity_id
_entity_poly.type
_entity_poly.pdbx_seq_one_letter_code
_entity_poly.pdbx_strand_id
1 'polypeptide(L)'
;STLPRFILLATDGAPNCGLTVNNVVQRLGTLRGMGVDTFVLGIPGQDSSLRTPLNQMAAAGGRPRSGATQFYEANNTVEFESALRAITASAASCTYRLSSTPSDPTRVTVFFDSTAVPRSTSNGWGFTDTSYRELRFYGSACTQLQSGQVRSISASFNCN
;
A
#
# COMPACT_ATOMS: atom_id res chain seq x y z
N SER A 1 -7.29 6.63 -14.88
CA SER A 1 -6.26 6.02 -14.01
C SER A 1 -6.84 5.87 -12.61
N THR A 2 -7.16 4.65 -12.21
CA THR A 2 -7.58 4.36 -10.83
C THR A 2 -6.34 4.06 -10.01
N LEU A 3 -5.75 5.10 -9.42
CA LEU A 3 -4.72 4.90 -8.40
C LEU A 3 -5.35 4.10 -7.24
N PRO A 4 -4.64 3.17 -6.64
CA PRO A 4 -5.11 2.48 -5.45
C PRO A 4 -5.42 3.50 -4.35
N ARG A 5 -6.58 3.35 -3.72
CA ARG A 5 -7.03 4.24 -2.65
C ARG A 5 -7.04 3.46 -1.34
N PHE A 6 -6.51 4.09 -0.31
CA PHE A 6 -6.43 3.49 1.01
C PHE A 6 -6.95 4.46 2.06
N ILE A 7 -7.50 3.89 3.11
CA ILE A 7 -7.86 4.59 4.35
C ILE A 7 -6.94 4.08 5.46
N LEU A 8 -6.48 4.96 6.32
CA LEU A 8 -5.89 4.62 7.61
C LEU A 8 -6.91 4.92 8.71
N LEU A 9 -7.39 3.87 9.36
CA LEU A 9 -8.20 3.97 10.56
C LEU A 9 -7.27 3.85 11.78
N ALA A 10 -7.05 4.94 12.47
CA ALA A 10 -6.32 4.96 13.74
C ALA A 10 -7.32 5.07 14.90
N THR A 11 -7.18 4.22 15.91
CA THR A 11 -8.09 4.20 17.06
C THR A 11 -7.37 3.72 18.33
N ASP A 12 -7.72 4.31 19.45
CA ASP A 12 -7.27 3.96 20.79
C ASP A 12 -8.30 3.17 21.60
N GLY A 13 -9.45 2.85 20.98
CA GLY A 13 -10.53 2.17 21.66
C GLY A 13 -11.58 1.54 20.76
N ALA A 14 -12.59 1.01 21.40
CA ALA A 14 -13.78 0.49 20.72
C ALA A 14 -14.67 1.64 20.22
N PRO A 15 -15.48 1.41 19.17
CA PRO A 15 -16.49 2.37 18.74
C PRO A 15 -17.43 2.76 19.89
N ASN A 16 -17.77 4.02 19.97
CA ASN A 16 -18.68 4.59 20.96
C ASN A 16 -19.82 5.38 20.30
N CYS A 17 -20.58 6.17 21.05
CA CYS A 17 -21.67 7.01 20.53
C CYS A 17 -22.73 6.21 19.73
N GLY A 18 -23.12 5.02 20.22
CA GLY A 18 -24.16 4.20 19.62
C GLY A 18 -23.69 3.35 18.42
N LEU A 19 -22.40 3.41 18.06
CA LEU A 19 -21.82 2.53 17.07
C LEU A 19 -21.24 1.27 17.74
N THR A 20 -21.38 0.14 17.07
CA THR A 20 -20.81 -1.13 17.50
C THR A 20 -19.63 -1.52 16.59
N VAL A 21 -18.80 -2.45 17.06
CA VAL A 21 -17.73 -3.06 16.23
C VAL A 21 -18.31 -3.59 14.92
N ASN A 22 -19.48 -4.25 14.95
CA ASN A 22 -20.13 -4.78 13.75
C ASN A 22 -20.50 -3.69 12.74
N ASN A 23 -20.94 -2.51 13.20
CA ASN A 23 -21.21 -1.39 12.29
C ASN A 23 -19.94 -0.94 11.55
N VAL A 24 -18.81 -0.86 12.26
CA VAL A 24 -17.53 -0.49 11.63
C VAL A 24 -17.07 -1.58 10.66
N VAL A 25 -17.10 -2.84 11.07
CA VAL A 25 -16.75 -4.00 10.23
C VAL A 25 -17.55 -4.01 8.91
N GLN A 26 -18.87 -3.80 8.99
CA GLN A 26 -19.73 -3.72 7.80
C GLN A 26 -19.35 -2.57 6.88
N ARG A 27 -19.07 -1.39 7.44
CA ARG A 27 -18.65 -0.21 6.66
C ARG A 27 -17.30 -0.44 5.97
N LEU A 28 -16.34 -1.05 6.67
CA LEU A 28 -15.04 -1.40 6.10
C LEU A 28 -15.18 -2.42 4.96
N GLY A 29 -16.03 -3.43 5.12
CA GLY A 29 -16.35 -4.39 4.07
C GLY A 29 -17.00 -3.73 2.84
N THR A 30 -17.90 -2.77 3.06
CA THR A 30 -18.50 -1.98 1.97
C THR A 30 -17.46 -1.16 1.20
N LEU A 31 -16.57 -0.45 1.91
CA LEU A 31 -15.47 0.33 1.31
C LEU A 31 -14.55 -0.57 0.48
N ARG A 32 -14.20 -1.74 1.02
CA ARG A 32 -13.40 -2.73 0.29
C ARG A 32 -14.10 -3.21 -0.98
N GLY A 33 -15.39 -3.47 -0.93
CA GLY A 33 -16.20 -3.79 -2.12
C GLY A 33 -16.21 -2.69 -3.19
N MET A 34 -15.95 -1.44 -2.79
CA MET A 34 -15.78 -0.28 -3.68
C MET A 34 -14.32 -0.07 -4.13
N GLY A 35 -13.41 -1.00 -3.82
CA GLY A 35 -11.99 -0.92 -4.16
C GLY A 35 -11.18 0.03 -3.28
N VAL A 36 -11.64 0.29 -2.06
CA VAL A 36 -10.93 1.11 -1.06
C VAL A 36 -10.57 0.22 0.12
N ASP A 37 -9.30 -0.19 0.22
CA ASP A 37 -8.82 -0.96 1.35
C ASP A 37 -8.51 -0.06 2.55
N THR A 38 -8.61 -0.61 3.75
CA THR A 38 -8.34 0.12 5.00
C THR A 38 -7.27 -0.58 5.82
N PHE A 39 -6.25 0.17 6.19
CA PHE A 39 -5.29 -0.22 7.22
C PHE A 39 -5.83 0.16 8.59
N VAL A 40 -5.72 -0.72 9.57
CA VAL A 40 -6.13 -0.45 10.95
C VAL A 40 -4.89 -0.32 11.82
N LEU A 41 -4.74 0.84 12.45
CA LEU A 41 -3.71 1.15 13.44
C LEU A 41 -4.41 1.26 14.80
N GLY A 42 -4.12 0.33 15.69
CA GLY A 42 -4.68 0.28 17.03
C GLY A 42 -3.66 0.72 18.08
N ILE A 43 -4.14 1.49 19.06
CA ILE A 43 -3.36 1.91 20.23
C ILE A 43 -4.05 1.34 21.49
N PRO A 44 -4.07 -0.02 21.63
CA PRO A 44 -4.87 -0.65 22.70
C PRO A 44 -4.28 -0.45 24.09
N GLY A 45 -3.04 0.02 24.21
CA GLY A 45 -2.35 0.11 25.49
C GLY A 45 -2.29 -1.24 26.20
N GLN A 46 -2.79 -1.29 27.43
CA GLN A 46 -2.86 -2.53 28.23
C GLN A 46 -4.22 -3.26 28.10
N ASP A 47 -5.15 -2.71 27.30
CA ASP A 47 -6.49 -3.31 27.16
C ASP A 47 -6.48 -4.43 26.10
N SER A 48 -6.30 -5.65 26.57
CA SER A 48 -6.31 -6.83 25.70
C SER A 48 -7.69 -7.13 25.07
N SER A 49 -8.79 -6.58 25.62
CA SER A 49 -10.14 -6.78 25.08
C SER A 49 -10.32 -6.13 23.70
N LEU A 50 -9.50 -5.14 23.37
CA LEU A 50 -9.53 -4.45 22.08
C LEU A 50 -8.91 -5.26 20.93
N ARG A 51 -8.11 -6.31 21.22
CA ARG A 51 -7.42 -7.09 20.17
C ARG A 51 -8.37 -7.78 19.21
N THR A 52 -9.42 -8.41 19.72
CA THR A 52 -10.41 -9.10 18.89
C THR A 52 -11.18 -8.13 17.98
N PRO A 53 -11.77 -7.02 18.48
CA PRO A 53 -12.39 -6.01 17.64
C PRO A 53 -11.45 -5.43 16.56
N LEU A 54 -10.22 -5.09 16.92
CA LEU A 54 -9.25 -4.50 15.99
C LEU A 54 -8.84 -5.51 14.90
N ASN A 55 -8.67 -6.78 15.23
CA ASN A 55 -8.43 -7.84 14.26
C ASN A 55 -9.60 -7.99 13.28
N GLN A 56 -10.84 -7.97 13.78
CA GLN A 56 -12.03 -8.02 12.91
C GLN A 56 -12.09 -6.85 11.94
N MET A 57 -11.80 -5.63 12.42
CA MET A 57 -11.73 -4.44 11.58
C MET A 57 -10.61 -4.55 10.53
N ALA A 58 -9.41 -5.02 10.90
CA ALA A 58 -8.30 -5.19 9.97
C ALA A 58 -8.61 -6.21 8.88
N ALA A 59 -9.23 -7.33 9.23
CA ALA A 59 -9.66 -8.35 8.27
C ALA A 59 -10.72 -7.81 7.31
N ALA A 60 -11.73 -7.09 7.81
CA ALA A 60 -12.78 -6.48 7.00
C ALA A 60 -12.23 -5.38 6.08
N GLY A 61 -11.25 -4.62 6.55
CA GLY A 61 -10.56 -3.57 5.78
C GLY A 61 -9.70 -4.09 4.64
N GLY A 62 -9.42 -5.40 4.58
CA GLY A 62 -8.70 -6.03 3.47
C GLY A 62 -7.17 -5.92 3.56
N ARG A 63 -6.62 -5.37 4.64
CA ARG A 63 -5.18 -5.22 4.86
C ARG A 63 -4.73 -5.77 6.22
N PRO A 64 -5.14 -7.01 6.58
CA PRO A 64 -4.68 -7.62 7.82
C PRO A 64 -3.19 -7.97 7.72
N ARG A 65 -2.47 -7.83 8.84
CA ARG A 65 -1.14 -8.42 9.00
C ARG A 65 -1.25 -9.93 9.20
N SER A 66 -0.20 -10.64 8.90
CA SER A 66 -0.06 -12.05 9.24
C SER A 66 0.16 -12.23 10.74
N GLY A 67 -0.32 -13.36 11.29
CA GLY A 67 -0.15 -13.72 12.69
C GLY A 67 -1.38 -13.41 13.57
N ALA A 68 -1.20 -13.49 14.89
CA ALA A 68 -2.29 -13.35 15.87
C ALA A 68 -2.78 -11.88 15.99
N THR A 69 -1.93 -10.91 15.75
CA THR A 69 -2.27 -9.49 15.73
C THR A 69 -2.35 -9.03 14.28
N GLN A 70 -3.59 -8.88 13.77
CA GLN A 70 -3.85 -8.56 12.36
C GLN A 70 -3.89 -7.06 12.07
N PHE A 71 -3.99 -6.21 13.07
CA PHE A 71 -3.89 -4.77 12.96
C PHE A 71 -2.45 -4.29 13.22
N TYR A 72 -2.14 -3.06 12.86
CA TYR A 72 -0.88 -2.42 13.21
C TYR A 72 -0.99 -1.90 14.64
N GLU A 73 -0.25 -2.50 15.57
CA GLU A 73 -0.27 -2.12 16.98
C GLU A 73 0.80 -1.08 17.26
N ALA A 74 0.46 -0.06 18.06
CA ALA A 74 1.37 0.98 18.51
C ALA A 74 1.02 1.39 19.95
N ASN A 75 1.90 1.12 20.90
CA ASN A 75 1.70 1.47 22.31
C ASN A 75 2.58 2.65 22.75
N ASN A 76 3.48 3.11 21.87
CA ASN A 76 4.37 4.25 22.07
C ASN A 76 4.73 4.90 20.73
N THR A 77 5.41 6.04 20.78
CA THR A 77 5.79 6.83 19.60
C THR A 77 6.66 6.04 18.60
N VAL A 78 7.60 5.23 19.10
CA VAL A 78 8.51 4.44 18.25
C VAL A 78 7.73 3.36 17.49
N GLU A 79 6.81 2.67 18.17
CA GLU A 79 5.93 1.68 17.54
C GLU A 79 4.96 2.34 16.55
N PHE A 80 4.44 3.53 16.88
CA PHE A 80 3.58 4.30 16.00
C PHE A 80 4.31 4.67 14.70
N GLU A 81 5.52 5.20 14.77
CA GLU A 81 6.33 5.50 13.59
C GLU A 81 6.63 4.23 12.78
N SER A 82 6.98 3.13 13.45
CA SER A 82 7.25 1.86 12.81
C SER A 82 6.01 1.31 12.10
N ALA A 83 4.83 1.42 12.73
CA ALA A 83 3.55 1.03 12.13
C ALA A 83 3.22 1.87 10.89
N LEU A 84 3.39 3.20 10.95
CA LEU A 84 3.18 4.08 9.80
C LEU A 84 4.13 3.76 8.64
N ARG A 85 5.40 3.50 8.91
CA ARG A 85 6.37 3.06 7.88
C ARG A 85 5.94 1.75 7.22
N ALA A 86 5.53 0.76 8.02
CA ALA A 86 5.06 -0.53 7.51
C ALA A 86 3.77 -0.41 6.68
N ILE A 87 2.84 0.45 7.09
CA ILE A 87 1.61 0.76 6.34
C ILE A 87 1.96 1.42 5.01
N THR A 88 2.83 2.42 5.02
CA THR A 88 3.25 3.13 3.81
C THR A 88 3.92 2.17 2.82
N ALA A 89 4.83 1.32 3.30
CA ALA A 89 5.47 0.28 2.49
C ALA A 89 4.46 -0.71 1.90
N SER A 90 3.45 -1.12 2.68
CA SER A 90 2.40 -2.04 2.22
C SER A 90 1.42 -1.39 1.25
N ALA A 91 1.18 -0.08 1.37
CA ALA A 91 0.32 0.69 0.48
C ALA A 91 1.01 1.00 -0.86
N ALA A 92 2.33 1.12 -0.87
CA ALA A 92 3.08 1.43 -2.08
C ALA A 92 2.94 0.28 -3.10
N SER A 93 2.35 0.59 -4.24
CA SER A 93 2.24 -0.35 -5.36
C SER A 93 3.57 -0.44 -6.09
N CYS A 94 3.99 -1.66 -6.42
CA CYS A 94 5.12 -1.86 -7.33
C CYS A 94 4.71 -1.79 -8.80
N THR A 95 3.49 -1.35 -9.11
CA THR A 95 3.01 -1.11 -10.47
C THR A 95 2.87 0.39 -10.71
N TYR A 96 3.22 0.82 -11.92
CA TYR A 96 3.14 2.20 -12.36
C TYR A 96 2.53 2.27 -13.75
N ARG A 97 1.51 3.12 -13.93
CA ARG A 97 0.85 3.28 -15.22
C ARG A 97 1.43 4.48 -15.96
N LEU A 98 1.89 4.24 -17.17
CA LEU A 98 2.38 5.27 -18.07
C LEU A 98 1.23 6.21 -18.50
N SER A 99 1.53 7.48 -18.67
CA SER A 99 0.58 8.49 -19.17
C SER A 99 0.20 8.26 -20.63
N SER A 100 1.11 7.68 -21.41
CA SER A 100 0.91 7.31 -22.81
C SER A 100 1.55 5.97 -23.15
N THR A 101 1.10 5.32 -24.20
CA THR A 101 1.72 4.08 -24.71
C THR A 101 2.98 4.48 -25.49
N PRO A 102 4.15 3.87 -25.21
CA PRO A 102 5.35 4.11 -25.99
C PRO A 102 5.21 3.59 -27.42
N SER A 103 5.67 4.36 -28.38
CA SER A 103 5.71 3.96 -29.82
C SER A 103 6.66 2.78 -30.05
N ASP A 104 7.76 2.75 -29.29
CA ASP A 104 8.72 1.64 -29.28
C ASP A 104 8.96 1.20 -27.82
N PRO A 105 8.34 0.09 -27.40
CA PRO A 105 8.49 -0.41 -26.03
C PRO A 105 9.92 -0.87 -25.69
N THR A 106 10.78 -1.10 -26.68
CA THR A 106 12.18 -1.52 -26.46
C THR A 106 13.07 -0.34 -26.04
N ARG A 107 12.65 0.90 -26.35
CA ARG A 107 13.39 2.15 -26.12
C ARG A 107 12.91 2.93 -24.89
N VAL A 108 12.18 2.30 -24.00
CA VAL A 108 11.73 2.91 -22.77
C VAL A 108 12.84 2.83 -21.72
N THR A 109 13.19 3.97 -21.14
CA THR A 109 14.05 4.06 -19.94
C THR A 109 13.25 4.60 -18.78
N VAL A 110 13.30 3.93 -17.64
CA VAL A 110 12.58 4.30 -16.42
C VAL A 110 13.58 4.79 -15.40
N PHE A 111 13.20 5.84 -14.66
CA PHE A 111 14.04 6.46 -13.66
C PHE A 111 13.31 6.53 -12.31
N PHE A 112 14.06 6.30 -11.23
CA PHE A 112 13.72 6.70 -9.88
C PHE A 112 14.51 7.97 -9.58
N ASP A 113 13.79 9.07 -9.37
CA ASP A 113 14.35 10.41 -9.31
C ASP A 113 15.20 10.71 -10.56
N SER A 114 16.52 10.66 -10.47
CA SER A 114 17.42 10.85 -11.61
C SER A 114 18.22 9.59 -11.97
N THR A 115 17.97 8.46 -11.28
CA THR A 115 18.72 7.22 -11.47
C THR A 115 17.96 6.25 -12.35
N ALA A 116 18.59 5.79 -13.44
CA ALA A 116 17.99 4.82 -14.33
C ALA A 116 17.80 3.46 -13.64
N VAL A 117 16.60 2.90 -13.75
CA VAL A 117 16.27 1.58 -13.23
C VAL A 117 16.45 0.56 -14.34
N PRO A 118 17.19 -0.55 -14.12
CA PRO A 118 17.42 -1.53 -15.15
C PRO A 118 16.13 -2.24 -15.59
N ARG A 119 16.02 -2.59 -16.86
CA ARG A 119 14.94 -3.43 -17.35
C ARG A 119 15.22 -4.90 -17.00
N SER A 120 14.55 -5.39 -15.97
CA SER A 120 14.76 -6.73 -15.41
C SER A 120 13.54 -7.17 -14.61
N THR A 121 13.07 -8.39 -14.86
CA THR A 121 11.95 -8.98 -14.10
C THR A 121 12.39 -9.63 -12.78
N SER A 122 13.65 -9.51 -12.41
CA SER A 122 14.15 -9.94 -11.09
C SER A 122 14.51 -8.75 -10.19
N ASN A 123 15.25 -7.75 -10.71
CA ASN A 123 15.74 -6.59 -9.95
C ASN A 123 15.68 -5.30 -10.78
N GLY A 124 14.49 -4.88 -11.17
CA GLY A 124 14.33 -3.70 -12.02
C GLY A 124 12.88 -3.48 -12.39
N TRP A 125 12.61 -3.28 -13.67
CA TRP A 125 11.25 -3.09 -14.15
C TRP A 125 10.97 -3.90 -15.41
N GLY A 126 9.69 -4.16 -15.69
CA GLY A 126 9.19 -4.75 -16.92
C GLY A 126 7.76 -4.32 -17.19
N PHE A 127 7.27 -4.51 -18.39
CA PHE A 127 5.85 -4.34 -18.69
C PHE A 127 5.04 -5.51 -18.12
N THR A 128 3.81 -5.23 -17.67
CA THR A 128 2.90 -6.26 -17.15
C THR A 128 2.26 -7.08 -18.27
N ASP A 129 2.06 -6.45 -19.44
CA ASP A 129 1.41 -7.05 -20.60
C ASP A 129 1.83 -6.36 -21.91
N THR A 130 1.27 -6.84 -23.03
CA THR A 130 1.54 -6.34 -24.39
C THR A 130 0.85 -5.02 -24.73
N SER A 131 0.05 -4.45 -23.81
CA SER A 131 -0.49 -3.10 -23.98
C SER A 131 0.57 -2.02 -23.76
N TYR A 132 1.68 -2.38 -23.10
CA TYR A 132 2.81 -1.50 -22.77
C TYR A 132 2.41 -0.23 -22.02
N ARG A 133 1.30 -0.29 -21.28
CA ARG A 133 0.77 0.84 -20.52
C ARG A 133 1.08 0.77 -19.03
N GLU A 134 1.44 -0.41 -18.54
CA GLU A 134 1.71 -0.61 -17.13
C GLU A 134 3.08 -1.26 -16.93
N LEU A 135 3.84 -0.68 -16.03
CA LEU A 135 5.15 -1.18 -15.59
C LEU A 135 5.00 -1.86 -14.24
N ARG A 136 5.75 -2.94 -14.03
CA ARG A 136 5.93 -3.55 -12.72
C ARG A 136 7.39 -3.49 -12.33
N PHE A 137 7.63 -3.08 -11.09
CA PHE A 137 8.95 -3.11 -10.48
C PHE A 137 9.15 -4.39 -9.70
N TYR A 138 10.37 -4.94 -9.74
CA TYR A 138 10.73 -6.23 -9.17
C TYR A 138 11.93 -6.10 -8.25
N GLY A 139 12.04 -7.01 -7.28
CA GLY A 139 13.18 -7.13 -6.38
C GLY A 139 13.53 -5.82 -5.67
N SER A 140 14.78 -5.42 -5.72
CA SER A 140 15.27 -4.20 -5.05
C SER A 140 14.57 -2.92 -5.51
N ALA A 141 14.15 -2.82 -6.78
CA ALA A 141 13.44 -1.66 -7.28
C ALA A 141 12.04 -1.52 -6.62
N CYS A 142 11.31 -2.64 -6.46
CA CYS A 142 10.06 -2.63 -5.71
C CYS A 142 10.29 -2.27 -4.23
N THR A 143 11.33 -2.82 -3.60
CA THR A 143 11.68 -2.51 -2.21
C THR A 143 12.02 -1.04 -2.02
N GLN A 144 12.74 -0.41 -2.95
CA GLN A 144 13.03 1.03 -2.91
C GLN A 144 11.74 1.88 -2.97
N LEU A 145 10.78 1.51 -3.83
CA LEU A 145 9.48 2.18 -3.87
C LEU A 145 8.75 2.05 -2.53
N GLN A 146 8.70 0.86 -1.98
CA GLN A 146 8.03 0.58 -0.72
C GLN A 146 8.70 1.22 0.49
N SER A 147 10.00 1.52 0.42
CA SER A 147 10.71 2.22 1.50
C SER A 147 10.41 3.72 1.58
N GLY A 148 9.73 4.28 0.56
CA GLY A 148 9.45 5.72 0.47
C GLY A 148 10.69 6.58 0.14
N GLN A 149 11.79 5.96 -0.27
CA GLN A 149 13.02 6.68 -0.65
C GLN A 149 12.90 7.31 -2.04
N VAL A 150 12.07 6.74 -2.92
CA VAL A 150 11.81 7.26 -4.27
C VAL A 150 10.78 8.36 -4.19
N ARG A 151 11.13 9.56 -4.66
CA ARG A 151 10.25 10.74 -4.67
C ARG A 151 9.50 10.90 -5.97
N SER A 152 10.09 10.46 -7.08
CA SER A 152 9.49 10.53 -8.41
C SER A 152 9.80 9.30 -9.25
N ILE A 153 8.84 8.92 -10.09
CA ILE A 153 9.02 7.90 -11.13
C ILE A 153 8.78 8.59 -12.45
N SER A 154 9.73 8.49 -13.36
CA SER A 154 9.59 9.00 -14.72
C SER A 154 9.99 7.93 -15.74
N ALA A 155 9.41 8.03 -16.93
CA ALA A 155 9.76 7.20 -18.06
C ALA A 155 10.06 8.10 -19.26
N SER A 156 11.21 7.88 -19.90
CA SER A 156 11.60 8.53 -21.13
C SER A 156 11.38 7.59 -22.31
N PHE A 157 10.77 8.12 -23.35
CA PHE A 157 10.62 7.45 -24.65
C PHE A 157 11.55 8.15 -25.63
N ASN A 158 12.57 7.46 -26.09
CA ASN A 158 13.44 8.01 -27.12
C ASN A 158 12.64 8.12 -28.43
N CYS A 159 12.19 9.33 -28.76
CA CYS A 159 11.73 9.66 -30.11
C CYS A 159 12.96 9.83 -31.00
N ASN A 160 12.99 9.16 -32.16
CA ASN A 160 13.87 9.53 -33.27
C ASN A 160 13.26 10.72 -33.98
#